data_121c1a957b2cb085e50bff7888141d56
#
_entry.id   121c1a957b2cb085e50bff7888141d56
#
_cell.length_a   1.000
_cell.length_b   1.000
_cell.length_c   1.000
_cell.angle_alpha   90.00
_cell.angle_beta   90.00
_cell.angle_gamma   90.00
#
_symmetry.space_group_name_H-M   'P 1'
#
loop_
_entity.id
_entity.type
_entity.pdbx_description
1 polymer ?
#
loop_
_entity_poly.entity_id
_entity_poly.type
_entity_poly.pdbx_seq_one_letter_code
_entity_poly.pdbx_strand_id
1 'polypeptide(L)'
;MTRLASPFRRLLSSRHLRSVRHAFAAVAVTTSLFAAPAAHAAPPLKIGYSDWPGWVAFQVALDKGWFKEAGVDVDFEWFDYSASLDAFSAGKLDAVAVTNGDALVTGASGAKNVMILLTDYSAGNDMIIAKPPLRTVEGLKGRKVGVELGLVDHLLLETALQKHGLKDSDVTLVNAKTNELPQVLGASSDIAAVAAWQPNAGEALKRAPGARAIFTSADAPGLIYDAITVTPTSLAARRADWAKVVKVWYRCVAYINDPKTQADAVKIMSARVGLTPAQYLPLLKGTHLLDATAAKQAFRKGDGLDSIYGSTRNANAFNVRNAVYKQTQDIDAYIDPRLVTSP
;
A
#
# COMPACT_ATOMS: atom_id res chain seq x y z
N MET A 1 -83.87 1.50 -8.99
CA MET A 1 -84.89 2.52 -8.87
C MET A 1 -84.35 3.78 -9.50
N THR A 2 -84.76 4.01 -10.62
CA THR A 2 -85.57 5.13 -11.23
C THR A 2 -84.70 6.33 -11.57
N ARG A 3 -84.37 6.48 -12.83
CA ARG A 3 -85.04 7.25 -13.91
C ARG A 3 -84.71 8.74 -13.83
N LEU A 4 -84.29 9.32 -14.88
CA LEU A 4 -84.73 9.97 -16.13
C LEU A 4 -84.47 11.47 -15.98
N ALA A 5 -84.25 12.35 -16.93
CA ALA A 5 -84.31 12.36 -18.38
C ALA A 5 -83.70 13.71 -18.86
N SER A 6 -83.24 13.70 -20.10
CA SER A 6 -83.06 14.79 -21.06
C SER A 6 -84.39 15.52 -21.33
N PRO A 7 -84.58 16.50 -22.22
CA PRO A 7 -83.71 17.12 -23.25
C PRO A 7 -84.09 18.61 -23.63
N PHE A 8 -83.63 19.05 -24.84
CA PHE A 8 -84.10 20.06 -25.80
C PHE A 8 -83.18 21.25 -26.02
N ARG A 9 -82.53 21.28 -27.17
CA ARG A 9 -82.79 21.76 -28.55
C ARG A 9 -83.18 23.23 -28.67
N ARG A 10 -82.37 24.01 -29.42
CA ARG A 10 -82.71 24.74 -30.76
C ARG A 10 -81.58 25.77 -30.95
N LEU A 11 -80.87 25.71 -32.00
CA LEU A 11 -81.00 26.12 -33.46
C LEU A 11 -81.16 27.63 -33.69
N LEU A 12 -80.40 28.08 -34.66
CA LEU A 12 -80.45 29.14 -35.63
C LEU A 12 -79.46 30.28 -35.41
N SER A 13 -78.66 30.63 -36.26
CA SER A 13 -78.36 30.78 -37.67
C SER A 13 -77.65 32.13 -37.91
N SER A 14 -76.65 32.07 -38.70
CA SER A 14 -76.29 32.92 -39.80
C SER A 14 -75.54 34.27 -39.62
N ARG A 15 -74.56 34.32 -40.47
CA ARG A 15 -74.03 35.39 -41.31
C ARG A 15 -72.77 36.15 -40.91
N HIS A 16 -71.75 35.82 -41.72
CA HIS A 16 -70.74 36.67 -42.38
C HIS A 16 -70.31 37.97 -41.73
N LEU A 17 -69.01 38.05 -41.45
CA LEU A 17 -68.21 39.19 -41.92
C LEU A 17 -66.72 38.79 -41.97
N ARG A 18 -66.10 39.00 -43.13
CA ARG A 18 -64.69 38.86 -43.39
C ARG A 18 -63.92 39.93 -42.60
N SER A 19 -62.86 39.58 -41.86
CA SER A 19 -61.78 40.50 -41.59
C SER A 19 -60.46 39.76 -41.56
N VAL A 20 -59.56 40.16 -42.41
CA VAL A 20 -58.21 39.79 -42.58
C VAL A 20 -57.46 40.07 -41.27
N ARG A 21 -56.88 39.07 -40.69
CA ARG A 21 -55.91 39.24 -39.54
C ARG A 21 -54.62 38.59 -39.90
N HIS A 22 -53.59 39.44 -39.96
CA HIS A 22 -52.20 39.10 -40.15
C HIS A 22 -51.74 38.10 -39.10
N ALA A 23 -51.24 36.94 -39.54
CA ALA A 23 -50.58 35.97 -38.67
C ALA A 23 -49.16 36.45 -38.40
N PHE A 24 -48.90 36.95 -37.20
CA PHE A 24 -47.54 37.02 -36.63
C PHE A 24 -47.18 35.66 -36.10
N ALA A 25 -46.34 34.94 -36.83
CA ALA A 25 -45.69 33.73 -36.33
C ALA A 25 -44.60 34.15 -35.34
N ALA A 26 -44.87 34.05 -34.04
CA ALA A 26 -43.85 34.13 -33.01
C ALA A 26 -43.06 32.81 -32.97
N VAL A 27 -41.86 32.82 -33.51
CA VAL A 27 -40.89 31.71 -33.37
C VAL A 27 -40.35 31.76 -31.93
N ALA A 28 -40.89 30.93 -31.05
CA ALA A 28 -40.32 30.70 -29.74
C ALA A 28 -39.05 29.83 -29.90
N VAL A 29 -37.87 30.45 -29.89
CA VAL A 29 -36.59 29.77 -29.77
C VAL A 29 -36.48 29.26 -28.33
N THR A 30 -36.84 28.01 -28.10
CA THR A 30 -36.55 27.31 -26.84
C THR A 30 -35.06 26.97 -26.82
N THR A 31 -34.25 27.82 -26.23
CA THR A 31 -32.88 27.51 -25.82
C THR A 31 -32.97 26.44 -24.73
N SER A 32 -32.88 25.17 -25.12
CA SER A 32 -32.61 24.08 -24.18
C SER A 32 -31.23 24.26 -23.64
N LEU A 33 -31.10 24.87 -22.44
CA LEU A 33 -29.89 24.75 -21.66
C LEU A 33 -29.70 23.27 -21.31
N PHE A 34 -28.85 22.59 -22.04
CA PHE A 34 -28.27 21.33 -21.57
C PHE A 34 -27.46 21.65 -20.32
N ALA A 35 -28.08 21.49 -19.15
CA ALA A 35 -27.35 21.38 -17.90
C ALA A 35 -26.47 20.16 -18.06
N ALA A 36 -25.17 20.38 -18.36
CA ALA A 36 -24.16 19.32 -18.25
C ALA A 36 -24.27 18.76 -16.83
N PRO A 37 -24.42 17.44 -16.65
CA PRO A 37 -24.41 16.88 -15.31
C PRO A 37 -23.13 17.36 -14.65
N ALA A 38 -23.23 18.01 -13.48
CA ALA A 38 -22.10 18.33 -12.66
C ALA A 38 -21.33 17.01 -12.44
N ALA A 39 -20.16 16.90 -13.05
CA ALA A 39 -19.31 15.75 -12.82
C ALA A 39 -18.98 15.76 -11.31
N HIS A 40 -19.69 14.94 -10.55
CA HIS A 40 -19.29 14.72 -9.17
C HIS A 40 -17.86 14.21 -9.21
N ALA A 41 -16.94 14.98 -8.60
CA ALA A 41 -15.57 14.53 -8.43
C ALA A 41 -15.60 13.15 -7.75
N ALA A 42 -14.88 12.19 -8.31
CA ALA A 42 -14.80 10.87 -7.72
C ALA A 42 -14.23 11.00 -6.29
N PRO A 43 -14.68 10.18 -5.34
CA PRO A 43 -14.14 10.25 -3.97
C PRO A 43 -12.63 10.03 -3.97
N PRO A 44 -11.88 10.54 -2.98
CA PRO A 44 -10.45 10.32 -2.86
C PRO A 44 -10.11 8.83 -2.88
N LEU A 45 -8.96 8.47 -3.47
CA LEU A 45 -8.41 7.13 -3.36
C LEU A 45 -7.92 6.92 -1.94
N LYS A 46 -8.47 5.94 -1.25
CA LYS A 46 -8.09 5.60 0.14
C LYS A 46 -6.92 4.62 0.15
N ILE A 47 -5.80 5.03 0.72
CA ILE A 47 -4.54 4.29 0.72
C ILE A 47 -4.06 4.13 2.15
N GLY A 48 -4.06 2.89 2.66
CA GLY A 48 -3.51 2.59 3.98
C GLY A 48 -1.98 2.48 3.94
N TYR A 49 -1.30 3.03 4.94
CA TYR A 49 0.16 2.91 5.09
C TYR A 49 0.59 2.98 6.56
N SER A 50 1.82 2.61 6.84
CA SER A 50 2.39 2.61 8.19
C SER A 50 3.78 3.28 8.22
N ASP A 51 4.53 3.02 9.29
CA ASP A 51 5.78 3.69 9.62
C ASP A 51 7.03 3.23 8.84
N TRP A 52 6.90 2.29 7.89
CA TRP A 52 8.01 1.87 7.04
C TRP A 52 8.63 3.05 6.29
N PRO A 53 9.96 3.24 6.34
CA PRO A 53 10.61 4.42 5.74
C PRO A 53 10.33 4.62 4.25
N GLY A 54 10.18 3.53 3.48
CA GLY A 54 9.84 3.58 2.07
C GLY A 54 8.43 4.14 1.82
N TRP A 55 7.45 3.76 2.63
CA TRP A 55 6.07 4.26 2.48
C TRP A 55 5.91 5.68 3.01
N VAL A 56 6.64 6.03 4.08
CA VAL A 56 6.66 7.41 4.62
C VAL A 56 7.15 8.42 3.57
N ALA A 57 7.85 7.98 2.52
CA ALA A 57 8.26 8.83 1.40
C ALA A 57 7.07 9.53 0.71
N PHE A 58 5.85 8.95 0.70
CA PHE A 58 4.64 9.61 0.20
C PHE A 58 4.28 10.88 0.96
N GLN A 59 4.72 11.03 2.21
CA GLN A 59 4.49 12.26 2.98
C GLN A 59 5.07 13.48 2.29
N VAL A 60 6.19 13.33 1.56
CA VAL A 60 6.77 14.42 0.76
C VAL A 60 5.76 14.93 -0.26
N ALA A 61 5.09 14.04 -1.00
CA ALA A 61 4.09 14.44 -1.98
C ALA A 61 2.84 15.05 -1.35
N LEU A 62 2.43 14.54 -0.17
CA LEU A 62 1.29 15.08 0.58
C LEU A 62 1.57 16.51 1.03
N ASP A 63 2.70 16.75 1.70
CA ASP A 63 3.09 18.07 2.21
C ASP A 63 3.32 19.09 1.10
N LYS A 64 3.85 18.64 -0.04
CA LYS A 64 4.09 19.47 -1.24
C LYS A 64 2.84 19.67 -2.10
N GLY A 65 1.73 18.99 -1.84
CA GLY A 65 0.51 19.08 -2.63
C GLY A 65 0.59 18.47 -4.03
N TRP A 66 1.55 17.55 -4.28
CA TRP A 66 1.81 17.03 -5.64
C TRP A 66 0.70 16.14 -6.18
N PHE A 67 -0.09 15.49 -5.34
CA PHE A 67 -1.27 14.76 -5.78
C PHE A 67 -2.33 15.70 -6.36
N LYS A 68 -2.57 16.83 -5.68
CA LYS A 68 -3.48 17.87 -6.17
C LYS A 68 -2.97 18.48 -7.48
N GLU A 69 -1.67 18.78 -7.59
CA GLU A 69 -1.06 19.25 -8.84
C GLU A 69 -1.24 18.24 -9.98
N ALA A 70 -1.15 16.93 -9.70
CA ALA A 70 -1.38 15.87 -10.66
C ALA A 70 -2.86 15.66 -10.99
N GLY A 71 -3.78 16.34 -10.31
CA GLY A 71 -5.22 16.22 -10.50
C GLY A 71 -5.75 14.85 -10.05
N VAL A 72 -5.28 14.34 -8.92
CA VAL A 72 -5.80 13.14 -8.26
C VAL A 72 -5.99 13.42 -6.78
N ASP A 73 -7.18 13.09 -6.27
CA ASP A 73 -7.47 13.14 -4.85
C ASP A 73 -7.11 11.82 -4.19
N VAL A 74 -6.34 11.89 -3.11
CA VAL A 74 -5.90 10.75 -2.31
C VAL A 74 -6.15 11.03 -0.83
N ASP A 75 -6.45 9.97 -0.10
CA ASP A 75 -6.57 9.95 1.35
C ASP A 75 -5.63 8.87 1.88
N PHE A 76 -4.45 9.30 2.39
CA PHE A 76 -3.47 8.41 2.99
C PHE A 76 -3.78 8.22 4.47
N GLU A 77 -4.37 7.06 4.79
CA GLU A 77 -4.76 6.70 6.17
C GLU A 77 -3.61 5.96 6.89
N TRP A 78 -3.26 6.46 8.08
CA TRP A 78 -2.19 5.88 8.91
C TRP A 78 -2.70 4.75 9.78
N PHE A 79 -1.96 3.64 9.80
CA PHE A 79 -2.26 2.45 10.60
C PHE A 79 -0.99 1.85 11.21
N ASP A 80 -1.16 1.03 12.25
CA ASP A 80 -0.22 -0.05 12.51
C ASP A 80 -0.28 -1.05 11.35
N TYR A 81 0.84 -1.68 11.01
CA TYR A 81 0.96 -2.44 9.76
C TYR A 81 -0.13 -3.50 9.57
N SER A 82 -0.24 -4.47 10.50
CA SER A 82 -1.27 -5.53 10.37
C SER A 82 -2.69 -4.97 10.37
N ALA A 83 -2.95 -3.86 11.08
CA ALA A 83 -4.25 -3.20 11.07
C ALA A 83 -4.59 -2.58 9.69
N SER A 84 -3.57 -2.14 8.92
CA SER A 84 -3.79 -1.68 7.54
C SER A 84 -4.25 -2.80 6.62
N LEU A 85 -3.68 -4.00 6.78
CA LEU A 85 -4.06 -5.20 6.04
C LEU A 85 -5.50 -5.64 6.38
N ASP A 86 -5.86 -5.56 7.66
CA ASP A 86 -7.23 -5.83 8.12
C ASP A 86 -8.23 -4.82 7.55
N ALA A 87 -7.90 -3.53 7.54
CA ALA A 87 -8.74 -2.48 6.97
C ALA A 87 -8.92 -2.66 5.45
N PHE A 88 -7.86 -3.02 4.73
CA PHE A 88 -7.92 -3.35 3.31
C PHE A 88 -8.78 -4.60 3.06
N SER A 89 -8.59 -5.66 3.84
CA SER A 89 -9.36 -6.90 3.75
C SER A 89 -10.85 -6.70 4.05
N ALA A 90 -11.17 -5.73 4.91
CA ALA A 90 -12.55 -5.33 5.20
C ALA A 90 -13.16 -4.41 4.12
N GLY A 91 -12.44 -4.12 3.02
CA GLY A 91 -12.91 -3.28 1.92
C GLY A 91 -13.03 -1.79 2.27
N LYS A 92 -12.32 -1.32 3.30
CA LYS A 92 -12.34 0.09 3.73
C LYS A 92 -11.36 0.96 2.93
N LEU A 93 -10.40 0.34 2.25
CA LEU A 93 -9.33 0.98 1.49
C LEU A 93 -9.37 0.54 0.02
N ASP A 94 -8.98 1.43 -0.88
CA ASP A 94 -8.76 1.13 -2.30
C ASP A 94 -7.41 0.43 -2.50
N ALA A 95 -6.43 0.81 -1.69
CA ALA A 95 -5.06 0.31 -1.74
C ALA A 95 -4.43 0.25 -0.36
N VAL A 96 -3.36 -0.54 -0.24
CA VAL A 96 -2.51 -0.58 0.93
C VAL A 96 -1.04 -0.68 0.55
N ALA A 97 -0.18 -0.01 1.31
CA ALA A 97 1.25 -0.20 1.26
C ALA A 97 1.61 -1.48 2.01
N VAL A 98 2.29 -2.41 1.33
CA VAL A 98 2.47 -3.78 1.82
C VAL A 98 3.71 -4.43 1.21
N THR A 99 4.31 -5.40 1.88
CA THR A 99 5.35 -6.23 1.28
C THR A 99 4.77 -7.20 0.24
N ASN A 100 5.59 -7.62 -0.70
CA ASN A 100 5.16 -8.58 -1.74
C ASN A 100 4.69 -9.92 -1.15
N GLY A 101 5.28 -10.37 -0.05
CA GLY A 101 4.87 -11.60 0.64
C GLY A 101 3.51 -11.46 1.32
N ASP A 102 3.29 -10.33 1.99
CA ASP A 102 2.07 -10.08 2.76
C ASP A 102 0.88 -9.69 1.85
N ALA A 103 1.16 -9.19 0.64
CA ALA A 103 0.15 -9.06 -0.41
C ALA A 103 -0.48 -10.43 -0.76
N LEU A 104 0.33 -11.50 -0.80
CA LEU A 104 -0.18 -12.87 -1.00
C LEU A 104 -1.03 -13.34 0.18
N VAL A 105 -0.59 -13.06 1.42
CA VAL A 105 -1.33 -13.41 2.64
C VAL A 105 -2.70 -12.74 2.63
N THR A 106 -2.73 -11.45 2.34
CA THR A 106 -3.96 -10.66 2.22
C THR A 106 -4.89 -11.21 1.14
N GLY A 107 -4.34 -11.57 -0.04
CA GLY A 107 -5.11 -12.17 -1.13
C GLY A 107 -5.63 -13.56 -0.82
N ALA A 108 -4.82 -14.40 -0.16
CA ALA A 108 -5.22 -15.74 0.26
C ALA A 108 -6.34 -15.73 1.32
N SER A 109 -6.45 -14.66 2.12
CA SER A 109 -7.57 -14.43 3.05
C SER A 109 -8.85 -13.96 2.36
N GLY A 110 -8.83 -13.74 1.03
CA GLY A 110 -9.99 -13.35 0.23
C GLY A 110 -9.98 -11.90 -0.28
N ALA A 111 -9.08 -11.06 0.20
CA ALA A 111 -8.94 -9.68 -0.25
C ALA A 111 -8.08 -9.60 -1.51
N LYS A 112 -8.70 -9.87 -2.69
CA LYS A 112 -8.03 -9.80 -3.98
C LYS A 112 -7.34 -8.47 -4.18
N ASN A 113 -6.08 -8.52 -4.57
CA ASN A 113 -5.25 -7.34 -4.73
C ASN A 113 -4.21 -7.52 -5.84
N VAL A 114 -3.67 -6.40 -6.34
CA VAL A 114 -2.69 -6.37 -7.42
C VAL A 114 -1.64 -5.31 -7.12
N MET A 115 -0.38 -5.70 -7.06
CA MET A 115 0.77 -4.79 -6.94
C MET A 115 0.96 -4.02 -8.25
N ILE A 116 0.78 -2.71 -8.20
CA ILE A 116 0.88 -1.81 -9.37
C ILE A 116 2.11 -0.91 -9.35
N LEU A 117 2.77 -0.82 -8.20
CA LEU A 117 3.94 0.01 -7.96
C LEU A 117 4.83 -0.71 -6.95
N LEU A 118 6.11 -0.85 -7.25
CA LEU A 118 7.13 -1.20 -6.28
C LEU A 118 7.77 0.09 -5.78
N THR A 119 7.70 0.31 -4.47
CA THR A 119 8.25 1.52 -3.85
C THR A 119 9.73 1.39 -3.57
N ASP A 120 10.12 0.26 -3.05
CA ASP A 120 11.49 0.01 -2.62
C ASP A 120 11.72 -1.49 -2.38
N TYR A 121 12.94 -1.83 -1.98
CA TYR A 121 13.23 -3.06 -1.29
C TYR A 121 14.05 -2.77 -0.02
N SER A 122 13.88 -3.59 1.00
CA SER A 122 14.63 -3.48 2.24
C SER A 122 16.10 -3.84 2.04
N ALA A 123 16.99 -2.97 2.49
CA ALA A 123 18.45 -3.09 2.34
C ALA A 123 19.17 -2.87 3.69
N GLY A 124 18.65 -3.46 4.76
CA GLY A 124 19.21 -3.40 6.08
C GLY A 124 18.25 -2.92 7.17
N ASN A 125 17.03 -2.52 6.84
CA ASN A 125 16.06 -1.99 7.79
C ASN A 125 15.17 -3.05 8.45
N ASP A 126 15.01 -4.23 7.85
CA ASP A 126 14.49 -5.40 8.55
C ASP A 126 15.64 -6.13 9.22
N MET A 127 15.49 -6.46 10.49
CA MET A 127 16.60 -6.92 11.34
C MET A 127 16.19 -8.01 12.30
N ILE A 128 17.11 -8.95 12.54
CA ILE A 128 17.07 -9.82 13.70
C ILE A 128 17.98 -9.24 14.76
N ILE A 129 17.39 -8.80 15.86
CA ILE A 129 18.07 -8.10 16.96
C ILE A 129 18.18 -9.05 18.16
N ALA A 130 19.41 -9.37 18.58
CA ALA A 130 19.66 -10.27 19.69
C ALA A 130 20.31 -9.58 20.88
N LYS A 131 19.93 -10.01 22.09
CA LYS A 131 20.54 -9.60 23.36
C LYS A 131 21.91 -10.24 23.57
N PRO A 132 22.79 -9.61 24.38
CA PRO A 132 23.99 -10.27 24.87
C PRO A 132 23.64 -11.58 25.60
N PRO A 133 24.49 -12.61 25.52
CA PRO A 133 25.77 -12.65 24.81
C PRO A 133 25.69 -13.04 23.33
N LEU A 134 24.49 -13.17 22.77
CA LEU A 134 24.28 -13.63 21.39
C LEU A 134 24.91 -12.66 20.38
N ARG A 135 25.57 -13.21 19.36
CA ARG A 135 26.30 -12.44 18.35
C ARG A 135 26.06 -12.97 16.91
N THR A 136 25.49 -14.16 16.78
CA THR A 136 25.27 -14.83 15.51
C THR A 136 23.90 -15.49 15.48
N VAL A 137 23.42 -15.83 14.28
CA VAL A 137 22.14 -16.51 14.07
C VAL A 137 22.16 -17.92 14.66
N GLU A 138 23.28 -18.63 14.59
CA GLU A 138 23.45 -19.98 15.18
C GLU A 138 23.20 -19.99 16.69
N GLY A 139 23.52 -18.88 17.37
CA GLY A 139 23.26 -18.70 18.79
C GLY A 139 21.80 -18.68 19.17
N LEU A 140 20.88 -18.54 18.21
CA LEU A 140 19.42 -18.58 18.43
C LEU A 140 18.91 -19.99 18.74
N LYS A 141 19.68 -21.04 18.46
CA LYS A 141 19.24 -22.43 18.69
C LYS A 141 18.79 -22.63 20.14
N GLY A 142 17.56 -23.15 20.29
CA GLY A 142 16.92 -23.37 21.59
C GLY A 142 16.44 -22.09 22.30
N ARG A 143 16.47 -20.93 21.63
CA ARG A 143 16.06 -19.65 22.21
C ARG A 143 14.65 -19.25 21.80
N LYS A 144 14.05 -18.37 22.61
CA LYS A 144 12.79 -17.71 22.27
C LYS A 144 13.07 -16.47 21.42
N VAL A 145 12.40 -16.35 20.29
CA VAL A 145 12.51 -15.23 19.35
C VAL A 145 11.13 -14.63 19.14
N GLY A 146 10.99 -13.33 19.43
CA GLY A 146 9.76 -12.58 19.18
C GLY A 146 9.68 -12.17 17.71
N VAL A 147 8.51 -12.39 17.08
CA VAL A 147 8.26 -12.05 15.69
C VAL A 147 6.76 -11.99 15.42
N GLU A 148 6.32 -11.16 14.47
CA GLU A 148 4.94 -11.19 13.98
C GLU A 148 4.79 -12.37 13.00
N LEU A 149 4.13 -13.43 13.47
CA LEU A 149 4.07 -14.71 12.76
C LEU A 149 3.31 -14.61 11.44
N GLY A 150 3.86 -15.21 10.39
CA GLY A 150 3.25 -15.30 9.08
C GLY A 150 3.39 -14.05 8.23
N LEU A 151 4.09 -13.02 8.71
CA LEU A 151 4.37 -11.79 7.98
C LEU A 151 5.86 -11.64 7.66
N VAL A 152 6.22 -10.50 7.12
CA VAL A 152 7.52 -10.20 6.49
C VAL A 152 8.74 -10.54 7.36
N ASP A 153 8.75 -10.16 8.66
CA ASP A 153 9.91 -10.45 9.53
C ASP A 153 10.03 -11.92 9.91
N HIS A 154 8.94 -12.70 9.85
CA HIS A 154 9.01 -14.15 9.97
C HIS A 154 9.71 -14.77 8.74
N LEU A 155 9.45 -14.25 7.54
CA LEU A 155 10.19 -14.63 6.31
C LEU A 155 11.69 -14.29 6.44
N LEU A 156 12.03 -13.12 6.97
CA LEU A 156 13.43 -12.74 7.22
C LEU A 156 14.09 -13.69 8.22
N LEU A 157 13.41 -14.00 9.33
CA LEU A 157 13.92 -14.90 10.36
C LEU A 157 14.14 -16.31 9.79
N GLU A 158 13.16 -16.89 9.10
CA GLU A 158 13.33 -18.22 8.47
C GLU A 158 14.50 -18.21 7.47
N THR A 159 14.63 -17.16 6.67
CA THR A 159 15.73 -17.01 5.71
C THR A 159 17.07 -16.97 6.42
N ALA A 160 17.19 -16.24 7.52
CA ALA A 160 18.40 -16.19 8.32
C ALA A 160 18.74 -17.55 8.91
N LEU A 161 17.75 -18.21 9.53
CA LEU A 161 17.94 -19.55 10.11
C LEU A 161 18.41 -20.54 9.05
N GLN A 162 17.77 -20.60 7.88
CA GLN A 162 18.14 -21.51 6.79
C GLN A 162 19.56 -21.25 6.25
N LYS A 163 19.94 -19.98 6.07
CA LYS A 163 21.31 -19.61 5.62
C LYS A 163 22.39 -20.04 6.60
N HIS A 164 22.03 -20.20 7.88
CA HIS A 164 22.93 -20.61 8.96
C HIS A 164 22.71 -22.07 9.43
N GLY A 165 22.01 -22.89 8.59
CA GLY A 165 21.83 -24.31 8.83
C GLY A 165 20.83 -24.66 9.93
N LEU A 166 19.97 -23.71 10.32
CA LEU A 166 18.90 -23.90 11.29
C LEU A 166 17.53 -23.93 10.61
N LYS A 167 16.52 -24.32 11.39
CA LYS A 167 15.11 -24.34 10.99
C LYS A 167 14.27 -23.58 12.03
N ASP A 168 13.06 -23.22 11.71
CA ASP A 168 12.11 -22.63 12.67
C ASP A 168 11.91 -23.50 13.90
N SER A 169 11.93 -24.84 13.75
CA SER A 169 11.86 -25.78 14.87
C SER A 169 13.08 -25.77 15.81
N ASP A 170 14.19 -25.13 15.43
CA ASP A 170 15.37 -24.95 16.29
C ASP A 170 15.22 -23.76 17.23
N VAL A 171 14.20 -22.95 17.10
CA VAL A 171 13.88 -21.80 17.95
C VAL A 171 12.43 -21.91 18.47
N THR A 172 12.12 -21.17 19.54
CA THR A 172 10.75 -21.03 19.99
C THR A 172 10.23 -19.67 19.53
N LEU A 173 9.34 -19.66 18.55
CA LEU A 173 8.71 -18.43 18.04
C LEU A 173 7.67 -17.91 19.04
N VAL A 174 7.73 -16.61 19.34
CA VAL A 174 6.78 -15.91 20.21
C VAL A 174 6.10 -14.82 19.39
N ASN A 175 4.78 -15.00 19.17
CA ASN A 175 4.03 -14.06 18.37
C ASN A 175 3.79 -12.74 19.11
N ALA A 176 4.19 -11.64 18.48
CA ALA A 176 3.87 -10.28 18.90
C ALA A 176 3.87 -9.36 17.66
N LYS A 177 3.05 -8.32 17.67
CA LYS A 177 3.03 -7.32 16.60
C LYS A 177 4.35 -6.57 16.55
N THR A 178 4.76 -6.15 15.36
CA THR A 178 6.06 -5.50 15.18
C THR A 178 6.22 -4.25 16.05
N ASN A 179 5.18 -3.44 16.23
CA ASN A 179 5.21 -2.28 17.13
C ASN A 179 5.31 -2.63 18.63
N GLU A 180 5.02 -3.87 19.02
CA GLU A 180 5.13 -4.37 20.39
C GLU A 180 6.52 -4.98 20.68
N LEU A 181 7.23 -5.45 19.64
CA LEU A 181 8.52 -6.16 19.78
C LEU A 181 9.60 -5.37 20.55
N PRO A 182 9.72 -4.04 20.44
CA PRO A 182 10.64 -3.27 21.27
C PRO A 182 10.40 -3.47 22.76
N GLN A 183 9.15 -3.46 23.19
CA GLN A 183 8.77 -3.68 24.58
C GLN A 183 9.00 -5.15 24.98
N VAL A 184 8.64 -6.09 24.11
CA VAL A 184 8.83 -7.53 24.31
C VAL A 184 10.32 -7.85 24.54
N LEU A 185 11.22 -7.29 23.71
CA LEU A 185 12.66 -7.49 23.87
C LEU A 185 13.18 -6.83 25.14
N GLY A 186 12.79 -5.60 25.44
CA GLY A 186 13.30 -4.83 26.57
C GLY A 186 12.84 -5.35 27.93
N ALA A 187 11.59 -5.81 28.06
CA ALA A 187 10.99 -6.18 29.33
C ALA A 187 11.15 -7.67 29.69
N SER A 188 11.25 -8.56 28.71
CA SER A 188 11.29 -10.01 28.97
C SER A 188 12.72 -10.51 29.14
N SER A 189 13.00 -11.24 30.21
CA SER A 189 14.28 -11.97 30.38
C SER A 189 14.40 -13.18 29.45
N ASP A 190 13.26 -13.76 29.04
CA ASP A 190 13.19 -15.02 28.29
C ASP A 190 13.35 -14.83 26.78
N ILE A 191 12.98 -13.67 26.24
CA ILE A 191 13.12 -13.38 24.81
C ILE A 191 14.56 -13.02 24.53
N ALA A 192 15.22 -13.83 23.73
CA ALA A 192 16.64 -13.69 23.40
C ALA A 192 16.86 -12.76 22.18
N ALA A 193 15.91 -12.72 21.27
CA ALA A 193 15.96 -11.89 20.07
C ALA A 193 14.56 -11.52 19.59
N VAL A 194 14.48 -10.53 18.71
CA VAL A 194 13.27 -10.18 17.94
C VAL A 194 13.63 -9.96 16.49
N ALA A 195 12.67 -10.20 15.59
CA ALA A 195 12.75 -9.78 14.20
C ALA A 195 11.77 -8.62 13.97
N ALA A 196 12.28 -7.46 13.55
CA ALA A 196 11.52 -6.23 13.41
C ALA A 196 12.15 -5.30 12.37
N TRP A 197 11.31 -4.44 11.75
CA TRP A 197 11.78 -3.40 10.84
C TRP A 197 11.88 -2.02 11.51
N GLN A 198 12.57 -1.09 10.83
CA GLN A 198 12.68 0.32 11.25
C GLN A 198 11.34 1.07 11.07
N PRO A 199 10.97 1.97 12.05
CA PRO A 199 11.78 2.42 13.19
C PRO A 199 11.73 1.52 14.42
N ASN A 200 10.87 0.49 14.46
CA ASN A 200 10.67 -0.40 15.60
C ASN A 200 11.97 -1.15 15.98
N ALA A 201 12.74 -1.58 14.97
CA ALA A 201 14.06 -2.19 15.19
C ALA A 201 15.01 -1.26 15.96
N GLY A 202 15.04 0.02 15.62
CA GLY A 202 15.83 1.03 16.31
C GLY A 202 15.37 1.25 17.76
N GLU A 203 14.07 1.20 18.01
CA GLU A 203 13.52 1.29 19.36
C GLU A 203 13.85 0.03 20.19
N ALA A 204 13.82 -1.17 19.58
CA ALA A 204 14.24 -2.40 20.25
C ALA A 204 15.71 -2.37 20.67
N LEU A 205 16.59 -1.85 19.80
CA LEU A 205 18.02 -1.65 20.14
C LEU A 205 18.21 -0.70 21.32
N LYS A 206 17.42 0.36 21.43
CA LYS A 206 17.48 1.32 22.56
C LYS A 206 16.99 0.69 23.86
N ARG A 207 15.90 -0.12 23.80
CA ARG A 207 15.30 -0.73 24.99
C ARG A 207 16.07 -1.92 25.55
N ALA A 208 16.94 -2.54 24.76
CA ALA A 208 17.77 -3.69 25.19
C ALA A 208 19.26 -3.33 25.12
N PRO A 209 19.85 -2.79 26.19
CA PRO A 209 21.26 -2.38 26.22
C PRO A 209 22.23 -3.50 25.82
N GLY A 210 23.11 -3.22 24.87
CA GLY A 210 24.08 -4.19 24.33
C GLY A 210 23.50 -5.14 23.27
N ALA A 211 22.18 -5.07 22.97
CA ALA A 211 21.60 -5.78 21.84
C ALA A 211 22.18 -5.25 20.52
N ARG A 212 22.16 -6.10 19.50
CA ARG A 212 22.64 -5.78 18.15
C ARG A 212 21.88 -6.55 17.09
N ALA A 213 21.88 -6.03 15.88
CA ALA A 213 21.48 -6.80 14.71
C ALA A 213 22.51 -7.93 14.49
N ILE A 214 22.01 -9.15 14.30
CA ILE A 214 22.81 -10.34 13.98
C ILE A 214 22.53 -10.84 12.56
N PHE A 215 21.50 -10.33 11.91
CA PHE A 215 21.15 -10.52 10.51
C PHE A 215 20.25 -9.37 10.07
N THR A 216 20.34 -8.96 8.81
CA THR A 216 19.50 -7.89 8.25
C THR A 216 19.06 -8.24 6.84
N SER A 217 18.11 -7.49 6.30
CA SER A 217 17.70 -7.61 4.90
C SER A 217 18.82 -7.32 3.90
N ALA A 218 19.90 -6.61 4.30
CA ALA A 218 21.10 -6.44 3.47
C ALA A 218 21.85 -7.76 3.21
N ASP A 219 21.68 -8.78 4.09
CA ASP A 219 22.23 -10.10 3.92
C ASP A 219 21.42 -10.99 2.96
N ALA A 220 20.24 -10.48 2.50
CA ALA A 220 19.34 -11.13 1.56
C ALA A 220 18.67 -10.09 0.63
N PRO A 221 19.45 -9.36 -0.22
CA PRO A 221 18.91 -8.29 -1.05
C PRO A 221 17.82 -8.81 -2.00
N GLY A 222 16.71 -8.05 -2.09
CA GLY A 222 15.54 -8.41 -2.89
C GLY A 222 14.64 -9.48 -2.28
N LEU A 223 14.89 -9.92 -1.04
CA LEU A 223 14.00 -10.80 -0.30
C LEU A 223 12.65 -10.14 -0.03
N ILE A 224 12.68 -8.86 0.31
CA ILE A 224 11.52 -8.06 0.73
C ILE A 224 11.41 -6.85 -0.20
N TYR A 225 10.41 -6.88 -1.09
CA TYR A 225 9.98 -5.73 -1.85
C TYR A 225 8.75 -5.10 -1.21
N ASP A 226 8.69 -3.79 -1.25
CA ASP A 226 7.57 -2.98 -0.82
C ASP A 226 6.78 -2.49 -2.01
N ALA A 227 5.45 -2.50 -1.90
CA ALA A 227 4.56 -2.22 -3.00
C ALA A 227 3.33 -1.42 -2.55
N ILE A 228 2.72 -0.73 -3.49
CA ILE A 228 1.31 -0.34 -3.41
C ILE A 228 0.50 -1.40 -4.13
N THR A 229 -0.34 -2.10 -3.37
CA THR A 229 -1.31 -3.05 -3.89
C THR A 229 -2.70 -2.45 -3.87
N VAL A 230 -3.47 -2.68 -4.92
CA VAL A 230 -4.80 -2.09 -5.11
C VAL A 230 -5.85 -3.17 -5.31
N THR A 231 -7.11 -2.87 -4.95
CA THR A 231 -8.21 -3.77 -5.31
C THR A 231 -8.41 -3.79 -6.83
N PRO A 232 -8.68 -4.96 -7.45
CA PRO A 232 -8.94 -5.04 -8.88
C PRO A 232 -10.08 -4.10 -9.34
N THR A 233 -11.08 -3.90 -8.50
CA THR A 233 -12.22 -2.99 -8.76
C THR A 233 -11.75 -1.54 -8.85
N SER A 234 -10.97 -1.06 -7.87
CA SER A 234 -10.43 0.31 -7.88
C SER A 234 -9.48 0.51 -9.06
N LEU A 235 -8.62 -0.48 -9.36
CA LEU A 235 -7.73 -0.42 -10.52
C LEU A 235 -8.49 -0.30 -11.84
N ALA A 236 -9.55 -1.08 -12.02
CA ALA A 236 -10.36 -1.05 -13.24
C ALA A 236 -11.10 0.30 -13.38
N ALA A 237 -11.72 0.79 -12.30
CA ALA A 237 -12.52 2.01 -12.30
C ALA A 237 -11.67 3.29 -12.36
N ARG A 238 -10.47 3.29 -11.77
CA ARG A 238 -9.65 4.48 -11.51
C ARG A 238 -8.22 4.38 -12.08
N ARG A 239 -8.04 3.60 -13.16
CA ARG A 239 -6.69 3.33 -13.72
C ARG A 239 -5.89 4.59 -14.06
N ALA A 240 -6.55 5.63 -14.57
CA ALA A 240 -5.91 6.91 -14.89
C ALA A 240 -5.40 7.63 -13.62
N ASP A 241 -6.14 7.54 -12.53
CA ASP A 241 -5.75 8.14 -11.26
C ASP A 241 -4.60 7.37 -10.61
N TRP A 242 -4.62 6.04 -10.66
CA TRP A 242 -3.48 5.21 -10.24
C TRP A 242 -2.21 5.48 -11.05
N ALA A 243 -2.33 5.77 -12.34
CA ALA A 243 -1.19 6.19 -13.15
C ALA A 243 -0.59 7.53 -12.67
N LYS A 244 -1.43 8.46 -12.20
CA LYS A 244 -0.97 9.71 -11.57
C LYS A 244 -0.25 9.45 -10.25
N VAL A 245 -0.79 8.55 -9.39
CA VAL A 245 -0.14 8.14 -8.14
C VAL A 245 1.25 7.57 -8.40
N VAL A 246 1.40 6.69 -9.39
CA VAL A 246 2.71 6.13 -9.80
C VAL A 246 3.68 7.23 -10.24
N LYS A 247 3.22 8.20 -11.05
CA LYS A 247 4.06 9.34 -11.49
C LYS A 247 4.49 10.22 -10.31
N VAL A 248 3.58 10.48 -9.36
CA VAL A 248 3.89 11.25 -8.15
C VAL A 248 4.91 10.52 -7.30
N TRP A 249 4.83 9.19 -7.19
CA TRP A 249 5.84 8.39 -6.50
C TRP A 249 7.25 8.63 -7.07
N TYR A 250 7.43 8.54 -8.39
CA TYR A 250 8.75 8.75 -9.00
C TYR A 250 9.26 10.19 -8.82
N ARG A 251 8.35 11.18 -8.74
CA ARG A 251 8.71 12.54 -8.34
C ARG A 251 9.21 12.59 -6.89
N CYS A 252 8.61 11.84 -5.96
CA CYS A 252 9.09 11.72 -4.59
C CYS A 252 10.50 11.13 -4.55
N VAL A 253 10.73 10.01 -5.24
CA VAL A 253 12.04 9.36 -5.28
C VAL A 253 13.11 10.30 -5.84
N ALA A 254 12.82 10.99 -6.93
CA ALA A 254 13.74 11.97 -7.50
C ALA A 254 14.07 13.10 -6.50
N TYR A 255 13.07 13.60 -5.78
CA TYR A 255 13.24 14.66 -4.78
C TYR A 255 14.05 14.20 -3.56
N ILE A 256 13.81 12.97 -3.10
CA ILE A 256 14.52 12.38 -1.96
C ILE A 256 16.00 12.10 -2.31
N ASN A 257 16.25 11.71 -3.54
CA ASN A 257 17.61 11.35 -4.00
C ASN A 257 18.43 12.56 -4.48
N ASP A 258 17.82 13.70 -4.75
CA ASP A 258 18.56 14.93 -5.12
C ASP A 258 19.23 15.54 -3.88
N PRO A 259 20.57 15.68 -3.85
CA PRO A 259 21.29 16.30 -2.74
C PRO A 259 20.80 17.71 -2.36
N LYS A 260 20.19 18.44 -3.30
CA LYS A 260 19.67 19.79 -3.04
C LYS A 260 18.35 19.79 -2.25
N THR A 261 17.57 18.74 -2.34
CA THR A 261 16.23 18.62 -1.73
C THR A 261 16.14 17.55 -0.66
N GLN A 262 17.15 16.65 -0.57
CA GLN A 262 17.17 15.56 0.40
C GLN A 262 16.96 16.02 1.85
N ALA A 263 17.61 17.12 2.27
CA ALA A 263 17.47 17.62 3.64
C ALA A 263 16.03 18.01 3.98
N ASP A 264 15.30 18.60 3.02
CA ASP A 264 13.90 18.95 3.18
C ASP A 264 13.01 17.68 3.19
N ALA A 265 13.26 16.75 2.29
CA ALA A 265 12.55 15.45 2.27
C ALA A 265 12.73 14.69 3.60
N VAL A 266 13.97 14.57 4.09
CA VAL A 266 14.28 13.92 5.37
C VAL A 266 13.59 14.62 6.54
N LYS A 267 13.50 15.94 6.54
CA LYS A 267 12.77 16.71 7.55
C LYS A 267 11.28 16.35 7.57
N ILE A 268 10.65 16.27 6.41
CA ILE A 268 9.23 15.90 6.26
C ILE A 268 9.01 14.47 6.76
N MET A 269 9.79 13.52 6.23
CA MET A 269 9.65 12.10 6.52
C MET A 269 9.90 11.79 8.01
N SER A 270 10.95 12.38 8.59
CA SER A 270 11.30 12.20 10.01
C SER A 270 10.21 12.72 10.95
N ALA A 271 9.63 13.88 10.64
CA ALA A 271 8.54 14.45 11.42
C ALA A 271 7.31 13.54 11.46
N ARG A 272 7.01 12.85 10.35
CA ARG A 272 5.86 11.93 10.26
C ARG A 272 5.94 10.78 11.25
N VAL A 273 7.14 10.28 11.54
CA VAL A 273 7.39 9.14 12.45
C VAL A 273 7.98 9.56 13.80
N GLY A 274 7.94 10.86 14.13
CA GLY A 274 8.41 11.37 15.42
C GLY A 274 9.91 11.26 15.65
N LEU A 275 10.72 11.20 14.59
CA LEU A 275 12.18 11.15 14.65
C LEU A 275 12.80 12.50 14.28
N THR A 276 14.05 12.70 14.71
CA THR A 276 14.86 13.80 14.19
C THR A 276 15.41 13.45 12.80
N PRO A 277 15.75 14.43 11.94
CA PRO A 277 16.42 14.17 10.67
C PRO A 277 17.68 13.32 10.79
N ALA A 278 18.47 13.51 11.83
CA ALA A 278 19.70 12.73 12.09
C ALA A 278 19.41 11.26 12.40
N GLN A 279 18.29 10.96 13.07
CA GLN A 279 17.84 9.60 13.35
C GLN A 279 17.22 8.93 12.12
N TYR A 280 16.57 9.70 11.24
CA TYR A 280 15.87 9.18 10.05
C TYR A 280 16.83 8.90 8.89
N LEU A 281 17.89 9.70 8.71
CA LEU A 281 18.81 9.54 7.58
C LEU A 281 19.45 8.14 7.45
N PRO A 282 19.84 7.44 8.53
CA PRO A 282 20.26 6.04 8.45
C PRO A 282 19.16 5.10 7.96
N LEU A 283 17.89 5.34 8.34
CA LEU A 283 16.75 4.54 7.88
C LEU A 283 16.56 4.67 6.36
N LEU A 284 16.67 5.89 5.86
CA LEU A 284 16.62 6.13 4.41
C LEU A 284 17.72 5.39 3.65
N LYS A 285 18.92 5.27 4.24
CA LYS A 285 20.03 4.51 3.62
C LYS A 285 19.79 3.00 3.61
N GLY A 286 19.02 2.48 4.56
CA GLY A 286 18.61 1.07 4.63
C GLY A 286 17.36 0.73 3.82
N THR A 287 16.82 1.72 3.07
CA THR A 287 15.66 1.56 2.18
C THR A 287 16.09 1.89 0.77
N HIS A 288 16.10 0.90 -0.12
CA HIS A 288 16.47 1.13 -1.51
C HIS A 288 15.26 1.57 -2.32
N LEU A 289 14.99 2.88 -2.34
CA LEU A 289 13.88 3.46 -3.11
C LEU A 289 14.05 3.19 -4.61
N LEU A 290 13.01 2.67 -5.25
CA LEU A 290 13.02 2.35 -6.67
C LEU A 290 12.57 3.55 -7.50
N ASP A 291 13.47 4.07 -8.32
CA ASP A 291 13.09 4.96 -9.42
C ASP A 291 12.40 4.19 -10.56
N ALA A 292 11.94 4.90 -11.58
CA ALA A 292 11.23 4.29 -12.71
C ALA A 292 12.08 3.25 -13.46
N THR A 293 13.40 3.42 -13.51
CA THR A 293 14.32 2.50 -14.21
C THR A 293 14.52 1.24 -13.40
N ALA A 294 14.82 1.38 -12.10
CA ALA A 294 14.98 0.26 -11.18
C ALA A 294 13.68 -0.53 -11.02
N ALA A 295 12.53 0.15 -10.91
CA ALA A 295 11.24 -0.51 -10.86
C ALA A 295 10.93 -1.31 -12.13
N LYS A 296 11.20 -0.77 -13.34
CA LYS A 296 11.07 -1.51 -14.59
C LYS A 296 11.95 -2.76 -14.63
N GLN A 297 13.15 -2.69 -14.07
CA GLN A 297 14.05 -3.84 -13.98
C GLN A 297 13.49 -4.89 -13.01
N ALA A 298 13.05 -4.49 -11.81
CA ALA A 298 12.47 -5.38 -10.82
C ALA A 298 11.18 -6.07 -11.30
N PHE A 299 10.39 -5.41 -12.16
CA PHE A 299 9.20 -6.00 -12.79
C PHE A 299 9.48 -6.96 -13.95
N ARG A 300 10.73 -7.17 -14.36
CA ARG A 300 11.04 -8.20 -15.34
C ARG A 300 10.84 -9.58 -14.72
N LYS A 301 10.22 -10.50 -15.47
CA LYS A 301 10.07 -11.89 -15.04
C LYS A 301 11.45 -12.53 -14.88
N GLY A 302 11.69 -13.13 -13.73
CA GLY A 302 12.93 -13.79 -13.35
C GLY A 302 12.70 -14.68 -12.14
N ASP A 303 13.64 -15.61 -11.88
CA ASP A 303 13.56 -16.54 -10.76
C ASP A 303 14.35 -16.11 -9.53
N GLY A 304 15.28 -15.16 -9.70
CA GLY A 304 16.08 -14.59 -8.64
C GLY A 304 15.35 -13.56 -7.81
N LEU A 305 15.94 -13.19 -6.67
CA LEU A 305 15.39 -12.16 -5.77
C LEU A 305 15.50 -10.73 -6.35
N ASP A 306 16.25 -10.53 -7.43
CA ASP A 306 16.31 -9.28 -8.19
C ASP A 306 15.05 -9.01 -9.03
N SER A 307 14.15 -9.99 -9.11
CA SER A 307 12.84 -9.89 -9.74
C SER A 307 11.73 -10.00 -8.70
N ILE A 308 10.73 -9.13 -8.80
CA ILE A 308 9.52 -9.23 -7.97
C ILE A 308 8.85 -10.61 -8.10
N TYR A 309 8.91 -11.23 -9.28
CA TYR A 309 8.34 -12.56 -9.49
C TYR A 309 9.10 -13.63 -8.72
N GLY A 310 10.43 -13.60 -8.73
CA GLY A 310 11.26 -14.55 -7.98
C GLY A 310 11.16 -14.35 -6.48
N SER A 311 11.23 -13.10 -6.01
CA SER A 311 11.02 -12.75 -4.62
C SER A 311 9.64 -13.18 -4.12
N THR A 312 8.58 -12.90 -4.89
CA THR A 312 7.21 -13.28 -4.52
C THR A 312 7.00 -14.79 -4.52
N ARG A 313 7.65 -15.54 -5.45
CA ARG A 313 7.66 -17.02 -5.39
C ARG A 313 8.32 -17.55 -4.12
N ASN A 314 9.44 -16.94 -3.72
CA ASN A 314 10.11 -17.31 -2.47
C ASN A 314 9.19 -17.07 -1.25
N ALA A 315 8.54 -15.93 -1.17
CA ALA A 315 7.56 -15.63 -0.12
C ALA A 315 6.35 -16.58 -0.16
N ASN A 316 5.85 -16.92 -1.36
CA ASN A 316 4.77 -17.88 -1.53
C ASN A 316 5.15 -19.27 -0.99
N ALA A 317 6.37 -19.72 -1.27
CA ALA A 317 6.89 -20.97 -0.74
C ALA A 317 7.04 -20.96 0.79
N PHE A 318 7.51 -19.85 1.36
CA PHE A 318 7.56 -19.63 2.81
C PHE A 318 6.16 -19.73 3.43
N ASN A 319 5.18 -19.02 2.89
CA ASN A 319 3.81 -18.98 3.41
C ASN A 319 3.15 -20.37 3.42
N VAL A 320 3.38 -21.18 2.39
CA VAL A 320 2.87 -22.56 2.33
C VAL A 320 3.58 -23.45 3.35
N ARG A 321 4.93 -23.38 3.46
CA ARG A 321 5.69 -24.17 4.44
C ARG A 321 5.28 -23.90 5.88
N ASN A 322 5.00 -22.63 6.19
CA ASN A 322 4.61 -22.17 7.52
C ASN A 322 3.09 -22.22 7.76
N ALA A 323 2.34 -22.83 6.84
CA ALA A 323 0.87 -22.97 6.92
C ALA A 323 0.13 -21.64 7.11
N VAL A 324 0.72 -20.50 6.65
CA VAL A 324 0.05 -19.20 6.62
C VAL A 324 -1.18 -19.32 5.72
N TYR A 325 -1.05 -20.03 4.62
CA TYR A 325 -2.17 -20.53 3.82
C TYR A 325 -1.84 -21.92 3.22
N LYS A 326 -2.88 -22.66 2.83
CA LYS A 326 -2.73 -24.10 2.44
C LYS A 326 -2.30 -24.31 1.00
N GLN A 327 -2.62 -23.40 0.09
CA GLN A 327 -2.43 -23.58 -1.35
C GLN A 327 -1.56 -22.47 -1.92
N THR A 328 -0.59 -22.84 -2.74
CA THR A 328 0.23 -21.91 -3.51
C THR A 328 -0.64 -20.94 -4.29
N GLN A 329 -0.34 -19.65 -4.18
CA GLN A 329 -1.01 -18.60 -4.92
C GLN A 329 -0.44 -18.46 -6.34
N ASP A 330 -1.29 -18.09 -7.29
CA ASP A 330 -0.85 -17.67 -8.63
C ASP A 330 -0.26 -16.26 -8.56
N ILE A 331 1.05 -16.15 -8.46
CA ILE A 331 1.76 -14.88 -8.30
C ILE A 331 1.56 -13.92 -9.48
N ASP A 332 1.36 -14.42 -10.69
CA ASP A 332 1.12 -13.58 -11.86
C ASP A 332 -0.19 -12.77 -11.72
N ALA A 333 -1.16 -13.29 -10.98
CA ALA A 333 -2.41 -12.57 -10.68
C ALA A 333 -2.23 -11.40 -9.70
N TYR A 334 -1.12 -11.37 -8.95
CA TYR A 334 -0.82 -10.32 -7.97
C TYR A 334 0.10 -9.21 -8.50
N ILE A 335 0.56 -9.29 -9.75
CA ILE A 335 1.58 -8.37 -10.28
C ILE A 335 1.08 -7.74 -11.59
N ASP A 336 0.90 -6.42 -11.60
CA ASP A 336 0.56 -5.65 -12.83
C ASP A 336 1.59 -4.55 -13.10
N PRO A 337 2.59 -4.80 -13.96
CA PRO A 337 3.63 -3.81 -14.25
C PRO A 337 3.20 -2.69 -15.20
N ARG A 338 1.99 -2.74 -15.77
CA ARG A 338 1.58 -1.88 -16.91
C ARG A 338 1.56 -0.39 -16.61
N LEU A 339 1.37 0.02 -15.34
CA LEU A 339 1.45 1.44 -14.97
C LEU A 339 2.88 1.97 -14.87
N VAL A 340 3.87 1.07 -14.77
CA VAL A 340 5.29 1.40 -14.68
C VAL A 340 6.00 1.19 -16.01
N THR A 341 5.62 0.16 -16.76
CA THR A 341 6.33 -0.27 -17.98
C THR A 341 5.76 0.32 -19.26
N SER A 342 4.49 0.73 -19.27
CA SER A 342 3.92 1.43 -20.43
C SER A 342 4.43 2.88 -20.50
N PRO A 343 4.72 3.39 -21.69
CA PRO A 343 5.21 4.77 -21.89
C PRO A 343 4.18 5.83 -21.52
#